data_4a780b4c6f309e536cb9a3c0dd8db274
#
_entry.id   4a780b4c6f309e536cb9a3c0dd8db274
#
_cell.length_a   1.000
_cell.length_b   1.000
_cell.length_c   1.000
_cell.angle_alpha   90.00
_cell.angle_beta   90.00
_cell.angle_gamma   90.00
#
_symmetry.space_group_name_H-M   'P 1'
#
loop_
_entity.id
_entity.type
_entity.pdbx_description
1 polymer ?
#
loop_
_entity_poly.entity_id
_entity_poly.type
_entity_poly.pdbx_seq_one_letter_code
_entity_poly.pdbx_strand_id
1 'polypeptide(L)'
;MRESLLLQTPRARVRRVVRRLTGDTSSPLAGRTVLVTGASSGIGEATALAVAQRGATVLLVARRADEITRVCAAVEAVGGRAAAYPCDLADGDSVDALVERVLAEHGTVDYVINNAGRSIRRSLHLTYDRFHDFERTMAVNYFGPVRLTMGLLPAMRAQQFGHVVNIVTWGVQMKAPKFAAYIASKAALDTWSRVASRETYRDNVTFTNMRFALVRTPMVAPTEAYAERRALTPERAAEKVVRALEDRPVTVNTAAGTVGEILNLAAPRVSDALFSRFDRAWQDSRAARGDSR
;
A
#
# COMPACT_ATOMS: atom_id res chain seq x y z
N MET A 1 -16.02 7.38 8.84
CA MET A 1 -15.28 7.45 10.11
C MET A 1 -14.43 8.72 10.04
N ARG A 2 -14.62 9.68 10.94
CA ARG A 2 -13.75 10.86 11.03
C ARG A 2 -12.40 10.36 11.53
N GLU A 3 -11.35 10.45 10.72
CA GLU A 3 -9.99 10.16 11.18
C GLU A 3 -9.64 11.14 12.31
N SER A 4 -9.01 10.62 13.35
CA SER A 4 -8.60 11.45 14.47
C SER A 4 -7.74 12.61 13.99
N LEU A 5 -8.08 13.83 14.40
CA LEU A 5 -7.30 15.04 14.08
C LEU A 5 -5.83 14.91 14.49
N LEU A 6 -5.52 14.05 15.46
CA LEU A 6 -4.15 13.79 15.91
C LEU A 6 -3.29 13.00 14.89
N LEU A 7 -3.92 12.31 13.93
CA LEU A 7 -3.21 11.54 12.92
C LEU A 7 -2.81 12.35 11.69
N GLN A 8 -3.31 13.58 11.54
CA GLN A 8 -3.04 14.44 10.39
C GLN A 8 -1.86 15.39 10.64
N THR A 9 -1.12 15.75 9.58
CA THR A 9 -0.10 16.78 9.69
C THR A 9 -0.73 18.15 9.95
N PRO A 10 -0.07 19.06 10.70
CA PRO A 10 -0.58 20.42 10.92
C PRO A 10 -0.88 21.17 9.61
N ARG A 11 -0.02 21.04 8.61
CA ARG A 11 -0.20 21.67 7.28
C ARG A 11 -1.44 21.15 6.54
N ALA A 12 -1.75 19.86 6.62
CA ALA A 12 -2.96 19.30 6.02
C ALA A 12 -4.22 19.84 6.71
N ARG A 13 -4.18 20.03 8.04
CA ARG A 13 -5.29 20.64 8.79
C ARG A 13 -5.55 22.09 8.37
N VAL A 14 -4.49 22.90 8.34
CA VAL A 14 -4.59 24.31 7.92
C VAL A 14 -5.16 24.40 6.51
N ARG A 15 -4.63 23.62 5.56
CA ARG A 15 -5.15 23.59 4.18
C ARG A 15 -6.62 23.22 4.13
N ARG A 16 -7.09 22.22 4.90
CA ARG A 16 -8.50 21.84 4.95
C ARG A 16 -9.38 22.99 5.46
N VAL A 17 -8.93 23.73 6.48
CA VAL A 17 -9.65 24.89 7.01
C VAL A 17 -9.69 25.99 5.95
N VAL A 18 -8.56 26.34 5.34
CA VAL A 18 -8.49 27.37 4.29
C VAL A 18 -9.42 27.01 3.12
N ARG A 19 -9.37 25.79 2.60
CA ARG A 19 -10.28 25.34 1.53
C ARG A 19 -11.75 25.48 1.90
N ARG A 20 -12.13 25.20 3.14
CA ARG A 20 -13.51 25.39 3.61
C ARG A 20 -13.90 26.86 3.65
N LEU A 21 -12.99 27.74 4.01
CA LEU A 21 -13.24 29.19 4.10
C LEU A 21 -13.24 29.86 2.72
N THR A 22 -12.40 29.41 1.81
CA THR A 22 -12.27 29.98 0.46
C THR A 22 -13.22 29.37 -0.57
N GLY A 23 -13.93 28.28 -0.25
CA GLY A 23 -14.76 27.55 -1.21
C GLY A 23 -13.92 26.85 -2.30
N ASP A 24 -12.60 26.74 -2.16
CA ASP A 24 -11.74 26.08 -3.13
C ASP A 24 -12.02 24.59 -3.20
N THR A 25 -12.55 24.13 -4.34
CA THR A 25 -12.86 22.73 -4.62
C THR A 25 -11.74 22.00 -5.37
N SER A 26 -10.63 22.69 -5.72
CA SER A 26 -9.51 22.07 -6.43
C SER A 26 -8.88 20.95 -5.62
N SER A 27 -8.51 19.84 -6.28
CA SER A 27 -7.80 18.76 -5.59
C SER A 27 -6.34 19.18 -5.33
N PRO A 28 -5.79 18.89 -4.14
CA PRO A 28 -4.36 19.10 -3.87
C PRO A 28 -3.45 18.18 -4.70
N LEU A 29 -4.04 17.26 -5.46
CA LEU A 29 -3.33 16.38 -6.39
C LEU A 29 -3.21 16.97 -7.79
N ALA A 30 -3.96 18.05 -8.11
CA ALA A 30 -3.91 18.68 -9.41
C ALA A 30 -2.51 19.18 -9.74
N GLY A 31 -1.99 18.81 -10.91
CA GLY A 31 -0.63 19.15 -11.38
C GLY A 31 0.50 18.41 -10.65
N ARG A 32 0.21 17.45 -9.76
CA ARG A 32 1.19 16.66 -9.03
C ARG A 32 1.55 15.37 -9.75
N THR A 33 2.76 14.88 -9.51
CA THR A 33 3.25 13.58 -10.01
C THR A 33 3.06 12.51 -8.95
N VAL A 34 2.31 11.45 -9.29
CA VAL A 34 1.94 10.34 -8.40
C VAL A 34 2.46 9.03 -8.98
N LEU A 35 3.40 8.38 -8.33
CA LEU A 35 3.90 7.06 -8.70
C LEU A 35 3.11 5.97 -7.98
N VAL A 36 2.56 5.02 -8.73
CA VAL A 36 1.74 3.90 -8.20
C VAL A 36 2.38 2.57 -8.56
N THR A 37 2.84 1.83 -7.56
CA THR A 37 3.35 0.46 -7.78
C THR A 37 2.22 -0.57 -7.73
N GLY A 38 2.36 -1.67 -8.50
CA GLY A 38 1.30 -2.66 -8.65
C GLY A 38 0.05 -2.08 -9.33
N ALA A 39 0.26 -1.16 -10.28
CA ALA A 39 -0.80 -0.42 -10.94
C ALA A 39 -1.59 -1.23 -11.99
N SER A 40 -1.19 -2.47 -12.29
CA SER A 40 -1.80 -3.28 -13.34
C SER A 40 -3.15 -3.90 -12.97
N SER A 41 -3.58 -3.84 -11.72
CA SER A 41 -4.86 -4.42 -11.27
C SER A 41 -5.27 -3.96 -9.87
N GLY A 42 -6.54 -4.21 -9.52
CA GLY A 42 -7.06 -4.09 -8.16
C GLY A 42 -6.93 -2.69 -7.56
N ILE A 43 -6.39 -2.57 -6.33
CA ILE A 43 -6.28 -1.29 -5.64
C ILE A 43 -5.40 -0.30 -6.42
N GLY A 44 -4.29 -0.79 -7.02
CA GLY A 44 -3.34 0.07 -7.76
C GLY A 44 -3.99 0.68 -9.00
N GLU A 45 -4.65 -0.11 -9.82
CA GLU A 45 -5.39 0.35 -11.02
C GLU A 45 -6.50 1.33 -10.63
N ALA A 46 -7.35 0.97 -9.67
CA ALA A 46 -8.42 1.85 -9.21
C ALA A 46 -7.89 3.17 -8.62
N THR A 47 -6.74 3.13 -7.93
CA THR A 47 -6.09 4.32 -7.39
C THR A 47 -5.51 5.18 -8.50
N ALA A 48 -4.88 4.59 -9.52
CA ALA A 48 -4.36 5.31 -10.67
C ALA A 48 -5.45 6.14 -11.38
N LEU A 49 -6.60 5.51 -11.66
CA LEU A 49 -7.76 6.21 -12.23
C LEU A 49 -8.28 7.33 -11.32
N ALA A 50 -8.40 7.04 -10.02
CA ALA A 50 -8.94 8.00 -9.07
C ALA A 50 -8.05 9.23 -8.86
N VAL A 51 -6.71 9.10 -8.90
CA VAL A 51 -5.78 10.25 -8.79
C VAL A 51 -5.69 11.01 -10.11
N ALA A 52 -5.76 10.33 -11.25
CA ALA A 52 -5.82 10.97 -12.57
C ALA A 52 -7.04 11.87 -12.73
N GLN A 53 -8.22 11.41 -12.31
CA GLN A 53 -9.47 12.20 -12.28
C GLN A 53 -9.35 13.46 -11.39
N ARG A 54 -8.37 13.53 -10.52
CA ARG A 54 -8.07 14.71 -9.70
C ARG A 54 -6.98 15.60 -10.28
N GLY A 55 -6.60 15.37 -11.55
CA GLY A 55 -5.64 16.19 -12.29
C GLY A 55 -4.17 15.87 -12.00
N ALA A 56 -3.86 14.73 -11.40
CA ALA A 56 -2.49 14.26 -11.24
C ALA A 56 -1.94 13.64 -12.53
N THR A 57 -0.62 13.70 -12.73
CA THR A 57 0.11 12.86 -13.67
C THR A 57 0.49 11.57 -12.97
N VAL A 58 0.14 10.41 -13.56
CA VAL A 58 0.29 9.11 -12.89
C VAL A 58 1.40 8.29 -13.53
N LEU A 59 2.40 7.90 -12.74
CA LEU A 59 3.46 6.99 -13.15
C LEU A 59 3.08 5.58 -12.73
N LEU A 60 2.75 4.74 -13.70
CA LEU A 60 2.23 3.39 -13.47
C LEU A 60 3.38 2.38 -13.47
N VAL A 61 3.62 1.74 -12.34
CA VAL A 61 4.71 0.77 -12.16
C VAL A 61 4.15 -0.62 -11.94
N ALA A 62 4.48 -1.57 -12.82
CA ALA A 62 4.22 -3.01 -12.63
C ALA A 62 5.12 -3.83 -13.57
N ARG A 63 5.16 -5.16 -13.39
CA ARG A 63 6.01 -6.05 -14.18
C ARG A 63 5.51 -6.27 -15.61
N ARG A 64 4.18 -6.32 -15.80
CA ARG A 64 3.55 -6.61 -17.09
C ARG A 64 3.32 -5.32 -17.84
N ALA A 65 4.13 -5.12 -18.89
CA ALA A 65 4.09 -3.91 -19.72
C ALA A 65 2.74 -3.73 -20.43
N ASP A 66 2.18 -4.80 -20.97
CA ASP A 66 0.87 -4.83 -21.63
C ASP A 66 -0.27 -4.33 -20.72
N GLU A 67 -0.28 -4.82 -19.50
CA GLU A 67 -1.31 -4.44 -18.52
C GLU A 67 -1.22 -2.99 -18.08
N ILE A 68 -0.01 -2.47 -17.83
CA ILE A 68 0.13 -1.05 -17.47
C ILE A 68 -0.16 -0.13 -18.65
N THR A 69 0.13 -0.57 -19.89
CA THR A 69 -0.27 0.15 -21.11
C THR A 69 -1.79 0.22 -21.22
N ARG A 70 -2.49 -0.87 -20.95
CA ARG A 70 -3.96 -0.88 -20.87
C ARG A 70 -4.48 0.13 -19.83
N VAL A 71 -3.84 0.19 -18.67
CA VAL A 71 -4.25 1.14 -17.61
C VAL A 71 -3.91 2.59 -18.01
N CYS A 72 -2.79 2.85 -18.72
CA CYS A 72 -2.50 4.18 -19.30
C CYS A 72 -3.65 4.62 -20.22
N ALA A 73 -4.05 3.79 -21.16
CA ALA A 73 -5.16 4.10 -22.06
C ALA A 73 -6.48 4.35 -21.30
N ALA A 74 -6.74 3.61 -20.22
CA ALA A 74 -7.92 3.85 -19.37
C ALA A 74 -7.83 5.20 -18.62
N VAL A 75 -6.65 5.62 -18.18
CA VAL A 75 -6.42 6.94 -17.58
C VAL A 75 -6.62 8.05 -18.61
N GLU A 76 -6.11 7.89 -19.81
CA GLU A 76 -6.27 8.86 -20.91
C GLU A 76 -7.73 8.99 -21.35
N ALA A 77 -8.47 7.89 -21.38
CA ALA A 77 -9.90 7.88 -21.70
C ALA A 77 -10.76 8.71 -20.74
N VAL A 78 -10.30 8.92 -19.50
CA VAL A 78 -10.96 9.79 -18.53
C VAL A 78 -10.33 11.19 -18.46
N GLY A 79 -9.53 11.57 -19.48
CA GLY A 79 -8.89 12.89 -19.58
C GLY A 79 -7.66 13.08 -18.67
N GLY A 80 -7.11 12.00 -18.11
CA GLY A 80 -5.93 12.02 -17.27
C GLY A 80 -4.63 11.93 -18.07
N ARG A 81 -3.50 11.99 -17.35
CA ARG A 81 -2.14 11.78 -17.89
C ARG A 81 -1.48 10.64 -17.17
N ALA A 82 -0.94 9.66 -17.91
CA ALA A 82 -0.20 8.55 -17.34
C ALA A 82 1.03 8.18 -18.18
N ALA A 83 2.03 7.58 -17.52
CA ALA A 83 3.19 6.99 -18.16
C ALA A 83 3.46 5.60 -17.57
N ALA A 84 3.87 4.65 -18.43
CA ALA A 84 4.11 3.26 -18.07
C ALA A 84 5.60 3.01 -17.77
N TYR A 85 5.87 2.41 -16.62
CA TYR A 85 7.20 2.03 -16.16
C TYR A 85 7.24 0.53 -15.80
N PRO A 86 7.56 -0.36 -16.75
CA PRO A 86 7.77 -1.77 -16.46
C PRO A 86 8.92 -1.94 -15.44
N CYS A 87 8.65 -2.62 -14.31
CA CYS A 87 9.65 -2.87 -13.26
C CYS A 87 9.26 -4.07 -12.42
N ASP A 88 10.21 -4.94 -12.12
CA ASP A 88 10.06 -5.96 -11.09
C ASP A 88 10.63 -5.45 -9.76
N LEU A 89 9.77 -5.17 -8.81
CA LEU A 89 10.17 -4.71 -7.47
C LEU A 89 10.92 -5.77 -6.64
N ALA A 90 10.96 -7.02 -7.08
CA ALA A 90 11.79 -8.04 -6.44
C ALA A 90 13.25 -7.99 -6.91
N ASP A 91 13.52 -7.30 -8.01
CA ASP A 91 14.84 -7.11 -8.59
C ASP A 91 15.37 -5.72 -8.26
N GLY A 92 16.49 -5.65 -7.52
CA GLY A 92 17.08 -4.39 -7.09
C GLY A 92 17.56 -3.53 -8.25
N ASP A 93 18.18 -4.12 -9.26
CA ASP A 93 18.70 -3.38 -10.42
C ASP A 93 17.56 -2.81 -11.26
N SER A 94 16.46 -3.55 -11.39
CA SER A 94 15.23 -3.05 -12.02
C SER A 94 14.64 -1.84 -11.27
N VAL A 95 14.71 -1.83 -9.94
CA VAL A 95 14.24 -0.70 -9.12
C VAL A 95 15.15 0.51 -9.28
N ASP A 96 16.47 0.33 -9.30
CA ASP A 96 17.41 1.44 -9.49
C ASP A 96 17.25 2.08 -10.86
N ALA A 97 17.16 1.28 -11.92
CA ALA A 97 16.90 1.76 -13.27
C ALA A 97 15.56 2.53 -13.37
N LEU A 98 14.52 2.06 -12.66
CA LEU A 98 13.26 2.79 -12.54
C LEU A 98 13.45 4.16 -11.90
N VAL A 99 14.18 4.23 -10.77
CA VAL A 99 14.44 5.49 -10.06
C VAL A 99 15.19 6.47 -10.94
N GLU A 100 16.29 6.03 -11.57
CA GLU A 100 17.09 6.87 -12.48
C GLU A 100 16.22 7.44 -13.61
N ARG A 101 15.44 6.58 -14.27
CA ARG A 101 14.57 6.99 -15.36
C ARG A 101 13.50 7.98 -14.92
N VAL A 102 12.82 7.72 -13.79
CA VAL A 102 11.78 8.62 -13.25
C VAL A 102 12.37 9.98 -12.87
N LEU A 103 13.55 10.01 -12.26
CA LEU A 103 14.20 11.27 -11.90
C LEU A 103 14.70 12.03 -13.14
N ALA A 104 15.21 11.35 -14.16
CA ALA A 104 15.63 11.98 -15.42
C ALA A 104 14.44 12.59 -16.19
N GLU A 105 13.29 11.92 -16.23
CA GLU A 105 12.12 12.36 -16.99
C GLU A 105 11.25 13.40 -16.24
N HIS A 106 11.21 13.34 -14.89
CA HIS A 106 10.28 14.15 -14.07
C HIS A 106 10.99 15.03 -13.03
N GLY A 107 12.28 14.87 -12.82
CA GLY A 107 13.06 15.58 -11.78
C GLY A 107 12.73 15.13 -10.36
N THR A 108 11.47 14.95 -10.04
CA THR A 108 10.98 14.52 -8.73
C THR A 108 9.60 13.88 -8.82
N VAL A 109 9.18 13.24 -7.73
CA VAL A 109 7.83 12.69 -7.56
C VAL A 109 7.22 13.29 -6.30
N ASP A 110 5.97 13.76 -6.37
CA ASP A 110 5.28 14.33 -5.21
C ASP A 110 4.72 13.26 -4.26
N TYR A 111 4.18 12.19 -4.84
CA TYR A 111 3.52 11.11 -4.10
C TYR A 111 4.00 9.75 -4.59
N VAL A 112 4.30 8.84 -3.66
CA VAL A 112 4.59 7.44 -3.96
C VAL A 112 3.56 6.56 -3.27
N ILE A 113 2.95 5.65 -4.03
CA ILE A 113 2.01 4.65 -3.49
C ILE A 113 2.64 3.27 -3.64
N ASN A 114 3.20 2.76 -2.55
CA ASN A 114 3.73 1.41 -2.44
C ASN A 114 2.56 0.44 -2.26
N ASN A 115 1.92 0.08 -3.38
CA ASN A 115 0.77 -0.82 -3.41
C ASN A 115 1.14 -2.23 -3.88
N ALA A 116 2.16 -2.39 -4.70
CA ALA A 116 2.61 -3.71 -5.13
C ALA A 116 2.83 -4.63 -3.93
N GLY A 117 2.46 -5.88 -4.09
CA GLY A 117 2.63 -6.83 -3.00
C GLY A 117 2.25 -8.25 -3.42
N ARG A 118 2.64 -9.18 -2.57
CA ARG A 118 2.33 -10.60 -2.68
C ARG A 118 1.83 -11.10 -1.33
N SER A 119 0.75 -11.87 -1.34
CA SER A 119 0.23 -12.53 -0.15
C SER A 119 0.34 -14.04 -0.32
N ILE A 120 0.88 -14.72 0.68
CA ILE A 120 0.91 -16.17 0.76
C ILE A 120 0.17 -16.54 2.04
N ARG A 121 -0.89 -17.34 1.88
CA ARG A 121 -1.65 -17.91 2.99
C ARG A 121 -1.31 -19.39 3.09
N ARG A 122 -0.57 -19.78 4.12
CA ARG A 122 -0.12 -21.14 4.36
C ARG A 122 0.19 -21.37 5.84
N SER A 123 -0.22 -22.51 6.40
CA SER A 123 0.13 -22.91 7.77
C SER A 123 1.63 -23.15 7.90
N LEU A 124 2.21 -22.88 9.08
CA LEU A 124 3.64 -23.07 9.31
C LEU A 124 4.10 -24.50 9.03
N HIS A 125 3.32 -25.51 9.40
CA HIS A 125 3.67 -26.91 9.15
C HIS A 125 3.74 -27.28 7.65
N LEU A 126 3.19 -26.44 6.76
CA LEU A 126 3.31 -26.58 5.31
C LEU A 126 4.41 -25.68 4.72
N THR A 127 5.27 -25.10 5.56
CA THR A 127 6.30 -24.15 5.13
C THR A 127 7.73 -24.50 5.54
N TYR A 128 7.93 -25.63 6.22
CA TYR A 128 9.26 -26.00 6.75
C TYR A 128 10.34 -26.15 5.67
N ASP A 129 9.97 -26.59 4.49
CA ASP A 129 10.82 -26.74 3.29
C ASP A 129 10.67 -25.56 2.28
N ARG A 130 9.98 -24.48 2.65
CA ARG A 130 9.56 -23.41 1.75
C ARG A 130 10.03 -22.03 2.18
N PHE A 131 11.26 -21.93 2.66
CA PHE A 131 11.83 -20.65 3.11
C PHE A 131 11.83 -19.59 2.00
N HIS A 132 11.95 -20.01 0.74
CA HIS A 132 11.83 -19.15 -0.44
C HIS A 132 10.50 -18.36 -0.51
N ASP A 133 9.43 -18.81 0.16
CA ASP A 133 8.18 -18.05 0.24
C ASP A 133 8.34 -16.79 1.10
N PHE A 134 9.17 -16.84 2.15
CA PHE A 134 9.53 -15.68 2.97
C PHE A 134 10.41 -14.71 2.18
N GLU A 135 11.46 -15.20 1.52
CA GLU A 135 12.38 -14.39 0.71
C GLU A 135 11.63 -13.62 -0.39
N ARG A 136 10.82 -14.33 -1.21
CA ARG A 136 10.03 -13.71 -2.28
C ARG A 136 9.01 -12.70 -1.76
N THR A 137 8.43 -12.95 -0.59
CA THR A 137 7.46 -12.04 0.01
C THR A 137 8.16 -10.80 0.54
N MET A 138 9.30 -10.96 1.20
CA MET A 138 10.14 -9.85 1.66
C MET A 138 10.65 -9.00 0.50
N ALA A 139 11.11 -9.61 -0.58
CA ALA A 139 11.62 -8.91 -1.75
C ALA A 139 10.58 -7.90 -2.30
N VAL A 140 9.35 -8.35 -2.57
CA VAL A 140 8.31 -7.51 -3.16
C VAL A 140 7.65 -6.56 -2.15
N ASN A 141 7.41 -7.02 -0.91
CA ASN A 141 6.60 -6.27 0.06
C ASN A 141 7.41 -5.31 0.92
N TYR A 142 8.73 -5.50 1.00
CA TYR A 142 9.62 -4.71 1.87
C TYR A 142 10.81 -4.14 1.11
N PHE A 143 11.72 -4.98 0.59
CA PHE A 143 12.97 -4.49 0.00
C PHE A 143 12.74 -3.60 -1.22
N GLY A 144 11.87 -4.01 -2.15
CA GLY A 144 11.53 -3.20 -3.33
C GLY A 144 10.94 -1.84 -2.99
N PRO A 145 9.86 -1.75 -2.18
CA PRO A 145 9.31 -0.48 -1.73
C PRO A 145 10.28 0.43 -0.97
N VAL A 146 11.15 -0.17 -0.12
CA VAL A 146 12.17 0.58 0.61
C VAL A 146 13.21 1.15 -0.37
N ARG A 147 13.76 0.31 -1.27
CA ARG A 147 14.75 0.73 -2.26
C ARG A 147 14.21 1.85 -3.16
N LEU A 148 13.01 1.67 -3.71
CA LEU A 148 12.32 2.69 -4.52
C LEU A 148 12.17 4.00 -3.75
N THR A 149 11.66 3.91 -2.52
CA THR A 149 11.43 5.13 -1.71
C THR A 149 12.75 5.81 -1.39
N MET A 150 13.79 5.06 -1.00
CA MET A 150 15.12 5.62 -0.70
C MET A 150 15.75 6.30 -1.92
N GLY A 151 15.59 5.74 -3.12
CA GLY A 151 16.10 6.35 -4.35
C GLY A 151 15.39 7.68 -4.71
N LEU A 152 14.08 7.79 -4.45
CA LEU A 152 13.31 9.00 -4.71
C LEU A 152 13.41 10.05 -3.59
N LEU A 153 13.76 9.63 -2.38
CA LEU A 153 13.74 10.46 -1.19
C LEU A 153 14.65 11.71 -1.26
N PRO A 154 15.88 11.67 -1.83
CA PRO A 154 16.71 12.86 -1.96
C PRO A 154 16.02 13.99 -2.74
N ALA A 155 15.39 13.70 -3.86
CA ALA A 155 14.65 14.68 -4.67
C ALA A 155 13.42 15.21 -3.92
N MET A 156 12.67 14.35 -3.22
CA MET A 156 11.56 14.79 -2.36
C MET A 156 12.00 15.72 -1.25
N ARG A 157 13.15 15.46 -0.63
CA ARG A 157 13.72 16.32 0.43
C ARG A 157 14.19 17.66 -0.14
N ALA A 158 14.86 17.65 -1.29
CA ALA A 158 15.31 18.87 -1.95
C ALA A 158 14.16 19.81 -2.32
N GLN A 159 13.03 19.28 -2.82
CA GLN A 159 11.83 20.09 -3.10
C GLN A 159 10.99 20.44 -1.86
N GLN A 160 11.39 19.99 -0.66
CA GLN A 160 10.67 20.22 0.61
C GLN A 160 9.21 19.76 0.57
N PHE A 161 8.94 18.71 -0.19
CA PHE A 161 7.63 18.08 -0.30
C PHE A 161 7.75 16.63 -0.75
N GLY A 162 7.03 15.75 -0.08
CA GLY A 162 6.85 14.36 -0.47
C GLY A 162 5.82 13.67 0.40
N HIS A 163 5.09 12.71 -0.16
CA HIS A 163 4.23 11.86 0.65
C HIS A 163 4.22 10.44 0.13
N VAL A 164 4.56 9.50 1.01
CA VAL A 164 4.61 8.07 0.72
C VAL A 164 3.43 7.37 1.39
N VAL A 165 2.61 6.69 0.60
CA VAL A 165 1.50 5.86 1.10
C VAL A 165 1.85 4.40 0.91
N ASN A 166 1.95 3.64 2.01
CA ASN A 166 2.18 2.21 1.98
C ASN A 166 0.86 1.46 2.16
N ILE A 167 0.51 0.62 1.19
CA ILE A 167 -0.61 -0.30 1.31
C ILE A 167 -0.16 -1.50 2.15
N VAL A 168 -0.60 -1.49 3.40
CA VAL A 168 -0.30 -2.50 4.40
C VAL A 168 -1.56 -3.32 4.66
N THR A 169 -1.57 -4.15 5.66
CA THR A 169 -2.70 -4.98 6.07
C THR A 169 -3.03 -4.77 7.55
N TRP A 170 -4.29 -4.85 7.92
CA TRP A 170 -4.68 -4.93 9.33
C TRP A 170 -4.08 -6.17 10.03
N GLY A 171 -3.60 -7.15 9.25
CA GLY A 171 -2.86 -8.31 9.75
C GLY A 171 -1.67 -7.94 10.63
N VAL A 172 -1.01 -6.79 10.41
CA VAL A 172 0.09 -6.32 11.27
C VAL A 172 -0.39 -6.01 12.70
N GLN A 173 -1.67 -5.68 12.85
CA GLN A 173 -2.31 -5.45 14.15
C GLN A 173 -2.87 -6.75 14.72
N MET A 174 -3.51 -7.58 13.88
CA MET A 174 -4.22 -8.79 14.28
C MET A 174 -3.31 -10.00 14.47
N LYS A 175 -2.17 -10.08 13.76
CA LYS A 175 -1.24 -11.21 13.76
C LYS A 175 -1.92 -12.56 13.44
N ALA A 176 -2.83 -12.53 12.43
CA ALA A 176 -3.63 -13.69 12.07
C ALA A 176 -2.76 -14.88 11.63
N PRO A 177 -3.09 -16.13 12.04
CA PRO A 177 -2.37 -17.33 11.64
C PRO A 177 -2.42 -17.56 10.12
N LYS A 178 -1.53 -18.39 9.61
CA LYS A 178 -1.35 -18.77 8.20
C LYS A 178 -0.80 -17.66 7.28
N PHE A 179 -0.43 -16.51 7.80
CA PHE A 179 0.10 -15.37 7.03
C PHE A 179 1.51 -14.95 7.50
N ALA A 180 2.30 -15.88 8.06
CA ALA A 180 3.56 -15.54 8.70
C ALA A 180 4.49 -14.71 7.79
N ALA A 181 4.80 -15.17 6.57
CA ALA A 181 5.65 -14.44 5.62
C ALA A 181 5.04 -13.09 5.21
N TYR A 182 3.74 -13.07 4.91
CA TYR A 182 3.05 -11.87 4.47
C TYR A 182 2.99 -10.78 5.55
N ILE A 183 2.51 -11.15 6.74
CA ILE A 183 2.36 -10.19 7.84
C ILE A 183 3.73 -9.69 8.30
N ALA A 184 4.76 -10.56 8.39
CA ALA A 184 6.11 -10.15 8.73
C ALA A 184 6.66 -9.11 7.75
N SER A 185 6.51 -9.34 6.44
CA SER A 185 6.98 -8.38 5.42
C SER A 185 6.25 -7.03 5.47
N LYS A 186 4.93 -7.04 5.69
CA LYS A 186 4.16 -5.80 5.83
C LYS A 186 4.40 -5.09 7.16
N ALA A 187 4.70 -5.82 8.24
CA ALA A 187 5.10 -5.25 9.52
C ALA A 187 6.48 -4.57 9.43
N ALA A 188 7.42 -5.17 8.70
CA ALA A 188 8.71 -4.55 8.42
C ALA A 188 8.56 -3.21 7.70
N LEU A 189 7.74 -3.14 6.63
CA LEU A 189 7.47 -1.90 5.90
C LEU A 189 6.75 -0.87 6.79
N ASP A 190 5.77 -1.30 7.59
CA ASP A 190 5.02 -0.44 8.51
C ASP A 190 5.95 0.22 9.54
N THR A 191 6.87 -0.56 10.11
CA THR A 191 7.84 -0.07 11.09
C THR A 191 8.88 0.85 10.45
N TRP A 192 9.50 0.41 9.34
CA TRP A 192 10.50 1.20 8.62
C TRP A 192 9.96 2.59 8.25
N SER A 193 8.79 2.64 7.69
CA SER A 193 8.18 3.92 7.29
C SER A 193 7.88 4.85 8.47
N ARG A 194 7.61 4.30 9.65
CA ARG A 194 7.44 5.11 10.87
C ARG A 194 8.76 5.75 11.32
N VAL A 195 9.87 5.03 11.18
CA VAL A 195 11.22 5.57 11.45
C VAL A 195 11.56 6.65 10.40
N ALA A 196 11.47 6.31 9.12
CA ALA A 196 11.75 7.22 8.00
C ALA A 196 10.93 8.53 8.11
N SER A 197 9.65 8.43 8.44
CA SER A 197 8.77 9.60 8.61
C SER A 197 9.24 10.58 9.72
N ARG A 198 9.91 10.09 10.75
CA ARG A 198 10.46 10.94 11.81
C ARG A 198 11.71 11.69 11.34
N GLU A 199 12.57 11.00 10.57
CA GLU A 199 13.82 11.56 10.07
C GLU A 199 13.59 12.61 8.95
N THR A 200 12.51 12.46 8.18
CA THR A 200 12.18 13.34 7.05
C THR A 200 11.11 14.38 7.36
N TYR A 201 10.64 14.44 8.60
CA TYR A 201 9.53 15.32 9.00
C TYR A 201 9.81 16.81 8.76
N ARG A 202 11.05 17.24 9.02
CA ARG A 202 11.47 18.66 8.82
C ARG A 202 11.50 19.04 7.35
N ASP A 203 11.76 18.09 6.46
CA ASP A 203 11.78 18.30 5.00
C ASP A 203 10.37 18.25 4.40
N ASN A 204 9.31 18.17 5.22
CA ASN A 204 7.92 18.04 4.80
C ASN A 204 7.67 16.77 3.95
N VAL A 205 8.51 15.75 4.11
CA VAL A 205 8.28 14.42 3.55
C VAL A 205 7.64 13.53 4.63
N THR A 206 6.47 12.98 4.34
CA THR A 206 5.64 12.26 5.32
C THR A 206 5.19 10.90 4.77
N PHE A 207 4.80 10.01 5.69
CA PHE A 207 4.40 8.65 5.35
C PHE A 207 3.02 8.34 5.94
N THR A 208 2.21 7.61 5.19
CA THR A 208 0.95 7.03 5.66
C THR A 208 0.98 5.51 5.49
N ASN A 209 0.69 4.76 6.55
CA ASN A 209 0.45 3.32 6.47
C ASN A 209 -1.05 3.04 6.45
N MET A 210 -1.54 2.47 5.34
CA MET A 210 -2.95 2.10 5.16
C MET A 210 -3.14 0.62 5.49
N ARG A 211 -3.69 0.34 6.68
CA ARG A 211 -3.90 -1.02 7.20
C ARG A 211 -5.28 -1.54 6.78
N PHE A 212 -5.38 -1.91 5.50
CA PHE A 212 -6.63 -2.44 4.96
C PHE A 212 -7.00 -3.81 5.54
N ALA A 213 -8.28 -4.02 5.75
CA ALA A 213 -8.88 -5.35 5.87
C ALA A 213 -8.96 -5.99 4.47
N LEU A 214 -9.87 -6.94 4.28
CA LEU A 214 -10.04 -7.61 2.99
C LEU A 214 -10.54 -6.64 1.91
N VAL A 215 -9.83 -6.62 0.77
CA VAL A 215 -10.22 -5.91 -0.45
C VAL A 215 -10.35 -6.94 -1.57
N ARG A 216 -11.45 -6.92 -2.31
CA ARG A 216 -11.73 -7.87 -3.40
C ARG A 216 -10.87 -7.57 -4.61
N THR A 217 -9.75 -8.27 -4.72
CA THR A 217 -8.75 -8.11 -5.78
C THR A 217 -8.34 -9.47 -6.34
N PRO A 218 -7.68 -9.53 -7.51
CA PRO A 218 -7.13 -10.78 -8.04
C PRO A 218 -6.15 -11.49 -7.08
N MET A 219 -5.47 -10.75 -6.21
CA MET A 219 -4.55 -11.32 -5.20
C MET A 219 -5.26 -12.24 -4.20
N VAL A 220 -6.50 -11.95 -3.83
CA VAL A 220 -7.26 -12.73 -2.83
C VAL A 220 -8.20 -13.75 -3.47
N ALA A 221 -8.45 -13.65 -4.77
CA ALA A 221 -9.35 -14.54 -5.51
C ALA A 221 -9.03 -16.05 -5.37
N PRO A 222 -7.76 -16.48 -5.31
CA PRO A 222 -7.44 -17.89 -5.11
C PRO A 222 -7.81 -18.46 -3.74
N THR A 223 -8.23 -17.64 -2.78
CA THR A 223 -8.60 -18.06 -1.44
C THR A 223 -10.12 -18.20 -1.32
N GLU A 224 -10.63 -19.39 -1.57
CA GLU A 224 -12.07 -19.72 -1.56
C GLU A 224 -12.78 -19.22 -0.28
N ALA A 225 -12.11 -19.29 0.87
CA ALA A 225 -12.63 -18.81 2.15
C ALA A 225 -12.95 -17.30 2.20
N TYR A 226 -12.59 -16.53 1.17
CA TYR A 226 -12.89 -15.09 1.08
C TYR A 226 -14.07 -14.77 0.16
N ALA A 227 -14.57 -15.74 -0.62
CA ALA A 227 -15.64 -15.52 -1.60
C ALA A 227 -16.89 -14.86 -0.99
N GLU A 228 -17.32 -15.37 0.17
CA GLU A 228 -18.52 -14.91 0.87
C GLU A 228 -18.25 -13.84 1.94
N ARG A 229 -16.97 -13.47 2.16
CA ARG A 229 -16.63 -12.48 3.19
C ARG A 229 -16.92 -11.08 2.72
N ARG A 230 -17.39 -10.26 3.66
CA ARG A 230 -17.52 -8.82 3.43
C ARG A 230 -16.16 -8.20 3.16
N ALA A 231 -15.97 -7.66 1.96
CA ALA A 231 -14.74 -7.05 1.49
C ALA A 231 -15.02 -5.66 0.90
N LEU A 232 -14.03 -4.77 0.94
CA LEU A 232 -14.08 -3.53 0.19
C LEU A 232 -13.92 -3.82 -1.30
N THR A 233 -14.51 -3.00 -2.16
CA THR A 233 -14.17 -2.99 -3.58
C THR A 233 -12.85 -2.23 -3.80
N PRO A 234 -12.11 -2.48 -4.91
CA PRO A 234 -10.92 -1.71 -5.26
C PRO A 234 -11.17 -0.20 -5.31
N GLU A 235 -12.32 0.23 -5.85
CA GLU A 235 -12.70 1.64 -6.00
C GLU A 235 -12.88 2.30 -4.62
N ARG A 236 -13.57 1.63 -3.68
CA ARG A 236 -13.72 2.13 -2.31
C ARG A 236 -12.39 2.17 -1.56
N ALA A 237 -11.49 1.24 -1.85
CA ALA A 237 -10.14 1.29 -1.30
C ALA A 237 -9.36 2.47 -1.90
N ALA A 238 -9.44 2.69 -3.22
CA ALA A 238 -8.82 3.81 -3.92
C ALA A 238 -9.29 5.18 -3.38
N GLU A 239 -10.59 5.35 -3.12
CA GLU A 239 -11.11 6.58 -2.49
C GLU A 239 -10.46 6.86 -1.13
N LYS A 240 -10.19 5.80 -0.33
CA LYS A 240 -9.49 5.95 0.96
C LYS A 240 -8.02 6.32 0.74
N VAL A 241 -7.36 5.76 -0.29
CA VAL A 241 -5.99 6.13 -0.66
C VAL A 241 -5.93 7.59 -1.08
N VAL A 242 -6.85 8.05 -1.94
CA VAL A 242 -6.92 9.46 -2.34
C VAL A 242 -7.09 10.38 -1.13
N ARG A 243 -7.97 10.06 -0.20
CA ARG A 243 -8.11 10.84 1.04
C ARG A 243 -6.81 10.84 1.86
N ALA A 244 -6.09 9.72 1.89
CA ALA A 244 -4.80 9.66 2.57
C ALA A 244 -3.73 10.54 1.89
N LEU A 245 -3.72 10.61 0.56
CA LEU A 245 -2.86 11.55 -0.19
C LEU A 245 -3.20 13.01 0.13
N GLU A 246 -4.49 13.33 0.22
CA GLU A 246 -4.96 14.70 0.51
C GLU A 246 -4.74 15.10 1.96
N ASP A 247 -5.04 14.23 2.92
CA ASP A 247 -5.03 14.53 4.36
C ASP A 247 -3.71 14.20 5.05
N ARG A 248 -2.88 13.35 4.45
CA ARG A 248 -1.56 12.93 4.93
C ARG A 248 -1.57 12.44 6.39
N PRO A 249 -2.47 11.52 6.77
CA PRO A 249 -2.49 10.95 8.12
C PRO A 249 -1.27 10.05 8.33
N VAL A 250 -0.89 9.81 9.59
CA VAL A 250 0.20 8.87 9.90
C VAL A 250 -0.20 7.42 9.62
N THR A 251 -1.42 7.06 10.00
CA THR A 251 -1.99 5.72 9.77
C THR A 251 -3.48 5.80 9.47
N VAL A 252 -3.95 4.85 8.67
CA VAL A 252 -5.39 4.61 8.45
C VAL A 252 -5.70 3.20 8.91
N ASN A 253 -6.42 3.07 10.02
CA ASN A 253 -6.74 1.79 10.66
C ASN A 253 -8.21 1.43 10.46
N THR A 254 -8.51 0.14 10.61
CA THR A 254 -9.87 -0.33 10.86
C THR A 254 -10.14 -0.37 12.37
N ALA A 255 -11.38 -0.15 12.79
CA ALA A 255 -11.74 -0.25 14.22
C ALA A 255 -11.38 -1.64 14.79
N ALA A 256 -11.70 -2.71 14.05
CA ALA A 256 -11.37 -4.07 14.47
C ALA A 256 -9.85 -4.30 14.57
N GLY A 257 -9.05 -3.74 13.63
CA GLY A 257 -7.60 -3.83 13.70
C GLY A 257 -7.04 -3.15 14.96
N THR A 258 -7.56 -1.96 15.29
CA THR A 258 -7.13 -1.23 16.51
C THR A 258 -7.49 -2.01 17.77
N VAL A 259 -8.70 -2.58 17.86
CA VAL A 259 -9.09 -3.43 19.01
C VAL A 259 -8.18 -4.66 19.10
N GLY A 260 -7.87 -5.33 17.97
CA GLY A 260 -6.95 -6.47 17.94
C GLY A 260 -5.54 -6.09 18.39
N GLU A 261 -5.03 -4.92 18.00
CA GLU A 261 -3.72 -4.43 18.42
C GLU A 261 -3.66 -4.22 19.95
N ILE A 262 -4.70 -3.59 20.51
CA ILE A 262 -4.83 -3.40 21.96
C ILE A 262 -4.91 -4.74 22.69
N LEU A 263 -5.70 -5.70 22.18
CA LEU A 263 -5.81 -7.03 22.75
C LEU A 263 -4.46 -7.77 22.73
N ASN A 264 -3.73 -7.71 21.61
CA ASN A 264 -2.40 -8.32 21.52
C ASN A 264 -1.38 -7.71 22.48
N LEU A 265 -1.53 -6.43 22.82
CA LEU A 265 -0.64 -5.75 23.76
C LEU A 265 -1.02 -6.04 25.21
N ALA A 266 -2.31 -5.91 25.55
CA ALA A 266 -2.80 -5.96 26.92
C ALA A 266 -3.03 -7.39 27.43
N ALA A 267 -3.43 -8.32 26.55
CA ALA A 267 -3.78 -9.70 26.91
C ALA A 267 -3.29 -10.70 25.85
N PRO A 268 -1.96 -10.83 25.60
CA PRO A 268 -1.43 -11.67 24.51
C PRO A 268 -1.85 -13.13 24.62
N ARG A 269 -1.88 -13.73 25.82
CA ARG A 269 -2.32 -15.11 26.02
C ARG A 269 -3.78 -15.35 25.65
N VAL A 270 -4.65 -14.38 25.89
CA VAL A 270 -6.08 -14.46 25.50
C VAL A 270 -6.17 -14.39 23.96
N SER A 271 -5.38 -13.50 23.35
CA SER A 271 -5.27 -13.40 21.90
C SER A 271 -4.78 -14.70 21.28
N ASP A 272 -3.72 -15.31 21.82
CA ASP A 272 -3.18 -16.59 21.35
C ASP A 272 -4.23 -17.71 21.42
N ALA A 273 -4.94 -17.83 22.54
CA ALA A 273 -6.02 -18.82 22.72
C ALA A 273 -7.16 -18.63 21.72
N LEU A 274 -7.55 -17.38 21.47
CA LEU A 274 -8.59 -17.02 20.51
C LEU A 274 -8.16 -17.38 19.08
N PHE A 275 -6.97 -16.95 18.65
CA PHE A 275 -6.47 -17.19 17.30
C PHE A 275 -6.13 -18.66 17.05
N SER A 276 -5.73 -19.44 18.07
CA SER A 276 -5.52 -20.88 17.92
C SER A 276 -6.83 -21.64 17.62
N ARG A 277 -7.97 -21.15 18.14
CA ARG A 277 -9.29 -21.70 17.78
C ARG A 277 -9.67 -21.39 16.34
N PHE A 278 -9.41 -20.16 15.89
CA PHE A 278 -9.63 -19.78 14.49
C PHE A 278 -8.70 -20.54 13.54
N ASP A 279 -7.44 -20.78 13.90
CA ASP A 279 -6.51 -21.54 13.09
C ASP A 279 -7.00 -22.94 12.79
N ARG A 280 -7.56 -23.64 13.79
CA ARG A 280 -8.17 -24.98 13.63
C ARG A 280 -9.39 -24.97 12.71
N ALA A 281 -10.23 -23.92 12.79
CA ALA A 281 -11.42 -23.77 11.96
C ALA A 281 -11.12 -23.38 10.51
N TRP A 282 -9.95 -22.76 10.25
CA TRP A 282 -9.57 -22.24 8.93
C TRP A 282 -8.66 -23.21 8.19
N GLN A 283 -9.23 -24.02 7.32
CA GLN A 283 -8.44 -24.93 6.48
C GLN A 283 -7.51 -24.16 5.54
N ASP A 284 -6.36 -24.78 5.21
CA ASP A 284 -5.50 -24.31 4.14
C ASP A 284 -6.20 -24.47 2.79
N SER A 285 -5.96 -23.53 1.87
CA SER A 285 -6.46 -23.61 0.50
C SER A 285 -5.82 -24.81 -0.23
N ARG A 286 -6.47 -25.32 -1.27
CA ARG A 286 -5.91 -26.38 -2.12
C ARG A 286 -4.52 -25.99 -2.63
N ALA A 287 -4.35 -24.77 -3.13
CA ALA A 287 -3.06 -24.25 -3.59
C ALA A 287 -1.99 -24.25 -2.49
N ALA A 288 -2.35 -24.03 -1.21
CA ALA A 288 -1.42 -24.09 -0.09
C ALA A 288 -0.96 -25.52 0.22
N ARG A 289 -1.84 -26.52 0.00
CA ARG A 289 -1.54 -27.96 0.20
C ARG A 289 -0.78 -28.58 -0.97
N GLY A 290 -0.66 -27.90 -2.11
CA GLY A 290 -0.05 -28.47 -3.31
C GLY A 290 -1.01 -29.37 -4.12
N ASP A 291 -2.30 -29.39 -3.77
CA ASP A 291 -3.30 -30.13 -4.52
C ASP A 291 -3.48 -29.43 -5.88
N SER A 292 -2.93 -30.00 -6.96
CA SER A 292 -3.17 -29.58 -8.33
C SER A 292 -4.65 -29.68 -8.67
N ARG A 293 -5.13 -28.80 -9.53
CA ARG A 293 -6.49 -28.85 -10.10
C ARG A 293 -6.68 -30.11 -10.93
#